data_48af24c4613885e619d1259f3a029fe6
#
_entry.id   48af24c4613885e619d1259f3a029fe6
#
_cell.length_a   1.000
_cell.length_b   1.000
_cell.length_c   1.000
_cell.angle_alpha   90.00
_cell.angle_beta   90.00
_cell.angle_gamma   90.00
#
_symmetry.space_group_name_H-M   'P 1'
#
loop_
_entity.id
_entity.type
_entity.pdbx_description
1 polymer ?
#
loop_
_entity_poly.entity_id
_entity_poly.type
_entity_poly.pdbx_seq_one_letter_code
_entity_poly.pdbx_strand_id
1 'polypeptide(L)'
;MLLAEYIGLLKKGKARLAVIPDNEIYELMSIKRNDGITLSSVMNFSPYPQAYFPQLCIIATVIPGKEMGEIGEQGERFLDNQRIEGNISDMLEGAMKFVSRNMRMKTIINPLTGKREDRTDYPITAIREAILNALVHRDYSIHTEACRYN
;
A
#
# COMPACT_ATOMS: atom_id res chain seq x y z
N MET A 1 0.09 10.78 7.23
CA MET A 1 0.77 11.34 8.44
C MET A 1 1.78 12.39 7.98
N LEU A 2 1.76 13.58 8.57
CA LEU A 2 2.73 14.63 8.24
C LEU A 2 4.08 14.37 8.94
N LEU A 3 5.17 14.81 8.33
CA LEU A 3 6.53 14.63 8.89
C LEU A 3 6.65 15.19 10.32
N ALA A 4 6.06 16.35 10.58
CA ALA A 4 6.08 16.97 11.92
C ALA A 4 5.36 16.11 12.98
N GLU A 5 4.25 15.47 12.62
CA GLU A 5 3.54 14.54 13.51
C GLU A 5 4.40 13.31 13.82
N TYR A 6 5.05 12.75 12.78
CA TYR A 6 5.95 11.61 12.94
C TYR A 6 7.09 11.91 13.90
N ILE A 7 7.77 13.05 13.74
CA ILE A 7 8.84 13.49 14.66
C ILE A 7 8.30 13.70 16.08
N GLY A 8 7.12 14.31 16.21
CA GLY A 8 6.47 14.49 17.51
C GLY A 8 6.17 13.14 18.21
N LEU A 9 5.70 12.15 17.47
CA LEU A 9 5.46 10.80 17.99
C LEU A 9 6.76 10.10 18.39
N LEU A 10 7.82 10.22 17.58
CA LEU A 10 9.14 9.65 17.89
C LEU A 10 9.69 10.23 19.19
N LYS A 11 9.63 11.53 19.37
CA LYS A 11 10.10 12.23 20.59
C LYS A 11 9.30 11.84 21.82
N LYS A 12 7.98 11.68 21.68
CA LYS A 12 7.12 11.19 22.78
C LYS A 12 7.38 9.74 23.16
N GLY A 13 7.63 8.89 22.18
CA GLY A 13 7.84 7.45 22.41
C GLY A 13 9.25 7.07 22.83
N LYS A 14 10.24 7.94 22.60
CA LYS A 14 11.66 7.64 22.86
C LYS A 14 12.34 8.82 23.55
N ALA A 15 12.46 8.76 24.87
CA ALA A 15 13.05 9.82 25.69
C ALA A 15 14.43 10.30 25.19
N ARG A 16 15.25 9.38 24.64
CA ARG A 16 16.57 9.73 24.07
C ARG A 16 16.49 10.65 22.86
N LEU A 17 15.40 10.57 22.07
CA LEU A 17 15.17 11.44 20.90
C LEU A 17 14.56 12.78 21.28
N ALA A 18 13.95 12.89 22.47
CA ALA A 18 13.29 14.12 22.90
C ALA A 18 14.26 15.30 23.04
N VAL A 19 15.52 15.02 23.38
CA VAL A 19 16.57 16.02 23.58
C VAL A 19 17.40 16.32 22.33
N ILE A 20 17.17 15.57 21.24
CA ILE A 20 17.91 15.72 19.98
C ILE A 20 17.21 16.76 19.11
N PRO A 21 17.93 17.69 18.47
CA PRO A 21 17.38 18.62 17.47
C PRO A 21 16.76 17.88 16.27
N ASP A 22 15.71 18.46 15.68
CA ASP A 22 14.98 17.83 14.57
C ASP A 22 15.86 17.52 13.35
N ASN A 23 16.81 18.41 13.02
CA ASN A 23 17.76 18.21 11.92
C ASN A 23 18.62 16.93 12.10
N GLU A 24 19.06 16.65 13.33
CA GLU A 24 19.79 15.43 13.63
C GLU A 24 18.89 14.19 13.57
N ILE A 25 17.63 14.31 14.01
CA ILE A 25 16.65 13.22 13.88
C ILE A 25 16.39 12.91 12.41
N TYR A 26 16.34 13.91 11.52
CA TYR A 26 16.18 13.69 10.08
C TYR A 26 17.31 12.84 9.49
N GLU A 27 18.54 13.04 9.93
CA GLU A 27 19.68 12.22 9.49
C GLU A 27 19.63 10.82 10.10
N LEU A 28 19.37 10.70 11.41
CA LEU A 28 19.26 9.43 12.13
C LEU A 28 18.17 8.52 11.54
N MET A 29 17.04 9.10 11.14
CA MET A 29 15.92 8.37 10.55
C MET A 29 16.04 8.22 9.03
N SER A 30 17.16 8.63 8.44
CA SER A 30 17.37 8.63 7.00
C SER A 30 16.28 9.39 6.22
N ILE A 31 15.70 10.41 6.81
CA ILE A 31 14.76 11.34 6.16
C ILE A 31 15.53 12.24 5.20
N LYS A 32 16.74 12.65 5.62
CA LYS A 32 17.66 13.49 4.87
C LYS A 32 19.04 12.83 4.82
N ARG A 33 19.75 12.96 3.70
CA ARG A 33 21.16 12.58 3.53
C ARG A 33 21.86 13.58 2.62
N ASN A 34 23.07 14.03 3.00
CA ASN A 34 23.92 14.91 2.16
C ASN A 34 23.11 16.08 1.57
N ASP A 35 22.40 16.82 2.41
CA ASP A 35 21.52 17.92 2.02
C ASP A 35 20.33 17.60 1.10
N GLY A 36 20.13 16.32 0.74
CA GLY A 36 19.00 15.84 -0.05
C GLY A 36 17.95 15.10 0.77
N ILE A 37 16.70 15.16 0.32
CA ILE A 37 15.60 14.34 0.86
C ILE A 37 15.70 12.94 0.26
N THR A 38 15.56 11.92 1.09
CA THR A 38 15.62 10.52 0.62
C THR A 38 14.33 10.11 -0.09
N LEU A 39 14.40 9.14 -1.00
CA LEU A 39 13.24 8.56 -1.65
C LEU A 39 12.26 7.98 -0.63
N SER A 40 12.77 7.32 0.40
CA SER A 40 11.95 6.80 1.51
C SER A 40 11.13 7.91 2.17
N SER A 41 11.72 9.08 2.37
CA SER A 41 11.02 10.24 2.93
C SER A 41 9.93 10.75 1.98
N VAL A 42 10.22 10.86 0.69
CA VAL A 42 9.22 11.26 -0.30
C VAL A 42 8.05 10.28 -0.33
N MET A 43 8.33 8.97 -0.35
CA MET A 43 7.29 7.93 -0.41
C MET A 43 6.44 7.84 0.85
N ASN A 44 6.96 8.26 2.01
CA ASN A 44 6.20 8.19 3.26
C ASN A 44 5.50 9.51 3.63
N PHE A 45 6.07 10.66 3.30
CA PHE A 45 5.61 11.95 3.80
C PHE A 45 5.13 12.92 2.73
N SER A 46 5.43 12.71 1.45
CA SER A 46 4.85 13.54 0.38
C SER A 46 3.36 13.23 0.20
N PRO A 47 2.52 14.24 0.00
CA PRO A 47 1.12 14.01 -0.34
C PRO A 47 0.94 13.38 -1.73
N TYR A 48 1.90 13.59 -2.65
CA TYR A 48 1.84 13.05 -4.02
C TYR A 48 3.23 12.72 -4.56
N PRO A 49 3.83 11.59 -4.14
CA PRO A 49 5.15 11.16 -4.60
C PRO A 49 5.24 10.96 -6.12
N GLN A 50 4.13 10.60 -6.76
CA GLN A 50 4.04 10.30 -8.19
C GLN A 50 4.25 11.55 -9.09
N ALA A 51 4.19 12.76 -8.52
CA ALA A 51 4.62 13.96 -9.22
C ALA A 51 6.10 13.92 -9.61
N TYR A 52 6.93 13.26 -8.79
CA TYR A 52 8.36 13.09 -9.01
C TYR A 52 8.71 11.73 -9.60
N PHE A 53 7.95 10.71 -9.20
CA PHE A 53 8.18 9.30 -9.56
C PHE A 53 6.87 8.65 -10.04
N PRO A 54 6.42 8.95 -11.28
CA PRO A 54 5.12 8.48 -11.78
C PRO A 54 4.95 6.96 -11.78
N GLN A 55 6.05 6.21 -11.88
CA GLN A 55 6.06 4.74 -11.89
C GLN A 55 5.90 4.12 -10.50
N LEU A 56 6.09 4.88 -9.41
CA LEU A 56 5.99 4.37 -8.05
C LEU A 56 4.53 4.35 -7.57
N CYS A 57 3.69 3.64 -8.30
CA CYS A 57 2.27 3.42 -8.02
C CYS A 57 1.96 1.91 -7.97
N ILE A 58 0.73 1.56 -7.62
CA ILE A 58 0.17 0.22 -7.77
C ILE A 58 -0.79 0.24 -8.96
N ILE A 59 -0.69 -0.76 -9.84
CA ILE A 59 -1.70 -1.06 -10.86
C ILE A 59 -2.43 -2.30 -10.40
N ALA A 60 -3.68 -2.14 -9.97
CA ALA A 60 -4.53 -3.22 -9.52
C ALA A 60 -5.52 -3.59 -10.64
N THR A 61 -5.61 -4.88 -10.95
CA THR A 61 -6.40 -5.37 -12.08
C THR A 61 -7.15 -6.64 -11.68
N VAL A 62 -8.41 -6.74 -12.07
CA VAL A 62 -9.20 -7.97 -11.98
C VAL A 62 -9.35 -8.52 -13.40
N ILE A 63 -8.90 -9.75 -13.59
CA ILE A 63 -9.02 -10.46 -14.87
C ILE A 63 -10.27 -11.34 -14.89
N PRO A 64 -10.89 -11.60 -16.05
CA PRO A 64 -12.09 -12.44 -16.15
C PRO A 64 -11.85 -13.92 -15.92
N GLY A 65 -10.61 -14.40 -16.09
CA GLY A 65 -10.22 -15.80 -15.99
C GLY A 65 -9.21 -16.07 -14.87
N LYS A 66 -8.48 -17.16 -15.00
CA LYS A 66 -7.45 -17.60 -14.06
C LYS A 66 -6.03 -17.19 -14.49
N GLU A 67 -5.84 -16.92 -15.78
CA GLU A 67 -4.55 -16.56 -16.35
C GLU A 67 -4.57 -15.18 -16.98
N MET A 68 -3.41 -14.53 -16.96
CA MET A 68 -3.24 -13.24 -17.63
C MET A 68 -3.44 -13.39 -19.14
N GLY A 69 -4.28 -12.54 -19.71
CA GLY A 69 -4.56 -12.53 -21.15
C GLY A 69 -5.82 -13.28 -21.55
N GLU A 70 -6.47 -13.99 -20.63
CA GLU A 70 -7.81 -14.52 -20.88
C GLU A 70 -8.79 -13.37 -21.16
N ILE A 71 -9.70 -13.60 -22.10
CA ILE A 71 -10.72 -12.64 -22.51
C ILE A 71 -12.06 -13.17 -22.00
N GLY A 72 -12.85 -12.31 -21.38
CA GLY A 72 -14.19 -12.64 -20.90
C GLY A 72 -15.17 -12.92 -22.05
N GLU A 73 -16.35 -13.42 -21.70
CA GLU A 73 -17.37 -13.83 -22.66
C GLU A 73 -17.87 -12.68 -23.58
N GLN A 74 -17.73 -11.43 -23.12
CA GLN A 74 -18.12 -10.23 -23.88
C GLN A 74 -16.92 -9.52 -24.51
N GLY A 75 -15.74 -10.13 -24.48
CA GLY A 75 -14.51 -9.57 -25.06
C GLY A 75 -13.73 -8.66 -24.10
N GLU A 76 -14.13 -8.57 -22.84
CA GLU A 76 -13.44 -7.78 -21.83
C GLU A 76 -12.10 -8.41 -21.43
N ARG A 77 -11.05 -7.60 -21.38
CA ARG A 77 -9.72 -8.00 -20.89
C ARG A 77 -9.57 -7.84 -19.37
N PHE A 78 -10.28 -6.90 -18.81
CA PHE A 78 -10.26 -6.58 -17.39
C PHE A 78 -11.69 -6.35 -16.90
N LEU A 79 -12.03 -6.91 -15.75
CA LEU A 79 -13.30 -6.67 -15.08
C LEU A 79 -13.25 -5.38 -14.25
N ASP A 80 -12.07 -5.07 -13.70
CA ASP A 80 -11.77 -3.82 -13.01
C ASP A 80 -10.28 -3.50 -13.16
N ASN A 81 -9.94 -2.23 -13.26
CA ASN A 81 -8.56 -1.78 -13.37
C ASN A 81 -8.42 -0.41 -12.70
N GLN A 82 -7.46 -0.27 -11.80
CA GLN A 82 -7.23 0.97 -11.09
C GLN A 82 -5.73 1.23 -10.91
N ARG A 83 -5.32 2.45 -11.23
CA ARG A 83 -4.04 3.01 -10.82
C ARG A 83 -4.20 3.64 -9.44
N ILE A 84 -3.39 3.21 -8.48
CA ILE A 84 -3.45 3.64 -7.08
C ILE A 84 -2.17 4.40 -6.77
N GLU A 85 -2.33 5.65 -6.38
CA GLU A 85 -1.26 6.62 -6.14
C GLU A 85 -1.35 7.17 -4.72
N GLY A 86 -0.38 7.99 -4.34
CA GLY A 86 -0.23 8.58 -3.02
C GLY A 86 1.02 8.08 -2.32
N ASN A 87 1.17 8.38 -1.05
CA ASN A 87 2.23 7.82 -0.21
C ASN A 87 1.97 6.33 0.07
N ILE A 88 2.92 5.65 0.73
CA ILE A 88 2.81 4.20 1.01
C ILE A 88 1.51 3.86 1.76
N SER A 89 1.11 4.69 2.74
CA SER A 89 -0.14 4.46 3.48
C SER A 89 -1.37 4.61 2.60
N ASP A 90 -1.41 5.63 1.74
CA ASP A 90 -2.52 5.88 0.82
C ASP A 90 -2.62 4.76 -0.23
N MET A 91 -1.48 4.31 -0.75
CA MET A 91 -1.44 3.18 -1.69
C MET A 91 -1.93 1.88 -1.05
N LEU A 92 -1.53 1.60 0.19
CA LEU A 92 -2.02 0.44 0.93
C LEU A 92 -3.53 0.51 1.13
N GLU A 93 -4.05 1.66 1.57
CA GLU A 93 -5.50 1.84 1.75
C GLU A 93 -6.27 1.72 0.43
N GLY A 94 -5.76 2.32 -0.64
CA GLY A 94 -6.34 2.24 -1.97
C GLY A 94 -6.40 0.80 -2.48
N ALA A 95 -5.30 0.04 -2.30
CA ALA A 95 -5.24 -1.36 -2.68
C ALA A 95 -6.22 -2.22 -1.85
N MET A 96 -6.32 -1.98 -0.53
CA MET A 96 -7.29 -2.68 0.31
C MET A 96 -8.73 -2.38 -0.08
N LYS A 97 -9.06 -1.13 -0.45
CA LYS A 97 -10.38 -0.75 -0.97
C LYS A 97 -10.67 -1.46 -2.29
N PHE A 98 -9.69 -1.52 -3.20
CA PHE A 98 -9.83 -2.23 -4.47
C PHE A 98 -10.10 -3.71 -4.26
N VAL A 99 -9.31 -4.39 -3.42
CA VAL A 99 -9.49 -5.80 -3.09
C VAL A 99 -10.86 -6.04 -2.45
N SER A 100 -11.25 -5.23 -1.45
CA SER A 100 -12.53 -5.39 -0.75
C SER A 100 -13.74 -5.24 -1.70
N ARG A 101 -13.64 -4.36 -2.70
CA ARG A 101 -14.68 -4.14 -3.71
C ARG A 101 -14.82 -5.32 -4.66
N ASN A 102 -13.71 -5.98 -4.98
CA ASN A 102 -13.65 -7.05 -5.98
C ASN A 102 -13.65 -8.46 -5.38
N MET A 103 -13.48 -8.58 -4.05
CA MET A 103 -13.47 -9.85 -3.37
C MET A 103 -14.89 -10.37 -3.16
N ARG A 104 -15.10 -11.66 -3.46
CA ARG A 104 -16.38 -12.33 -3.20
C ARG A 104 -16.56 -12.55 -1.71
N MET A 105 -17.71 -12.18 -1.19
CA MET A 105 -18.15 -12.51 0.17
C MET A 105 -19.13 -13.67 0.10
N LYS A 106 -18.85 -14.73 0.84
CA LYS A 106 -19.76 -15.87 1.03
C LYS A 106 -20.38 -15.79 2.40
N THR A 107 -21.69 -15.74 2.46
CA THR A 107 -22.43 -15.86 3.72
C THR A 107 -22.65 -17.33 4.02
N ILE A 108 -22.13 -17.81 5.13
CA ILE A 108 -22.33 -19.18 5.63
C ILE A 108 -23.22 -19.09 6.88
N ILE A 109 -24.32 -19.82 6.89
CA ILE A 109 -25.12 -19.97 8.11
C ILE A 109 -24.64 -21.25 8.80
N ASN A 110 -24.14 -21.12 10.02
CA ASN A 110 -23.74 -22.28 10.81
C ASN A 110 -24.97 -23.12 11.14
N PRO A 111 -25.06 -24.38 10.65
CA PRO A 111 -26.26 -25.18 10.81
C PRO A 111 -26.55 -25.56 12.27
N LEU A 112 -25.56 -25.50 13.16
CA LEU A 112 -25.71 -25.86 14.57
C LEU A 112 -26.14 -24.65 15.43
N THR A 113 -25.69 -23.45 15.10
CA THR A 113 -25.93 -22.27 15.94
C THR A 113 -26.89 -21.27 15.31
N GLY A 114 -27.23 -21.42 14.03
CA GLY A 114 -28.00 -20.45 13.23
C GLY A 114 -27.30 -19.11 13.01
N LYS A 115 -26.05 -18.96 13.46
CA LYS A 115 -25.29 -17.71 13.29
C LYS A 115 -24.83 -17.55 11.85
N ARG A 116 -25.02 -16.34 11.34
CA ARG A 116 -24.48 -15.92 10.06
C ARG A 116 -23.00 -15.60 10.23
N GLU A 117 -22.15 -16.21 9.39
CA GLU A 117 -20.73 -15.91 9.26
C GLU A 117 -20.47 -15.46 7.83
N ASP A 118 -19.98 -14.23 7.68
CA ASP A 118 -19.56 -13.75 6.38
C ASP A 118 -18.05 -14.09 6.23
N ARG A 119 -17.75 -14.94 5.25
CA ARG A 119 -16.37 -15.35 4.94
C ARG A 119 -15.96 -14.76 3.61
N THR A 120 -14.78 -14.15 3.60
CA THR A 120 -14.09 -13.74 2.38
C THR A 120 -13.29 -14.90 1.81
N ASP A 121 -13.04 -14.90 0.49
CA ASP A 121 -12.23 -15.95 -0.16
C ASP A 121 -10.81 -16.03 0.43
N TYR A 122 -10.28 -14.90 0.90
CA TYR A 122 -8.97 -14.81 1.55
C TYR A 122 -9.05 -13.98 2.85
N PRO A 123 -8.22 -14.27 3.87
CA PRO A 123 -8.14 -13.45 5.07
C PRO A 123 -7.65 -12.04 4.73
N ILE A 124 -8.43 -11.03 5.08
CA ILE A 124 -8.11 -9.61 4.83
C ILE A 124 -6.77 -9.21 5.42
N THR A 125 -6.42 -9.74 6.60
CA THR A 125 -5.14 -9.51 7.26
C THR A 125 -3.96 -10.04 6.44
N ALA A 126 -4.10 -11.22 5.83
CA ALA A 126 -3.05 -11.80 5.00
C ALA A 126 -2.83 -10.99 3.70
N ILE A 127 -3.92 -10.51 3.10
CA ILE A 127 -3.84 -9.64 1.91
C ILE A 127 -3.15 -8.32 2.27
N ARG A 128 -3.55 -7.70 3.37
CA ARG A 128 -2.93 -6.46 3.85
C ARG A 128 -1.42 -6.63 4.05
N GLU A 129 -1.02 -7.72 4.69
CA GLU A 129 0.38 -8.04 4.94
C GLU A 129 1.14 -8.26 3.63
N ALA A 130 0.57 -9.00 2.68
CA ALA A 130 1.18 -9.24 1.38
C ALA A 130 1.40 -7.93 0.60
N ILE A 131 0.40 -7.04 0.56
CA ILE A 131 0.51 -5.74 -0.12
C ILE A 131 1.55 -4.87 0.58
N LEU A 132 1.54 -4.82 1.91
CA LEU A 132 2.51 -4.04 2.67
C LEU A 132 3.93 -4.53 2.44
N ASN A 133 4.15 -5.85 2.49
CA ASN A 133 5.46 -6.46 2.24
C ASN A 133 5.96 -6.14 0.83
N ALA A 134 5.09 -6.20 -0.16
CA ALA A 134 5.47 -5.87 -1.52
C ALA A 134 5.81 -4.38 -1.70
N LEU A 135 5.13 -3.48 -1.00
CA LEU A 135 5.47 -2.05 -1.00
C LEU A 135 6.81 -1.78 -0.28
N VAL A 136 7.03 -2.42 0.87
CA VAL A 136 8.23 -2.20 1.69
C VAL A 136 9.48 -2.82 1.05
N HIS A 137 9.34 -3.99 0.43
CA HIS A 137 10.45 -4.74 -0.17
C HIS A 137 10.61 -4.52 -1.68
N ARG A 138 9.84 -3.59 -2.26
CA ARG A 138 10.00 -3.20 -3.68
C ARG A 138 11.42 -2.71 -3.91
N ASP A 139 12.01 -3.11 -5.03
CA ASP A 139 13.24 -2.49 -5.52
C ASP A 139 12.93 -1.12 -6.13
N TYR A 140 13.17 -0.08 -5.36
CA TYR A 140 12.94 1.30 -5.75
C TYR A 140 14.01 1.86 -6.70
N SER A 141 15.06 1.10 -7.01
CA SER A 141 16.06 1.48 -8.02
C SER A 141 15.56 1.25 -9.45
N ILE A 142 14.55 0.38 -9.61
CA ILE A 142 13.92 0.09 -10.90
C ILE A 142 12.87 1.16 -11.19
N HIS A 143 13.19 2.08 -12.11
CA HIS A 143 12.34 3.22 -12.40
C HIS A 143 11.35 2.99 -13.56
N THR A 144 11.36 1.82 -14.21
CA THR A 144 10.62 1.58 -15.46
C THR A 144 9.29 0.84 -15.28
N GLU A 145 9.04 0.20 -14.11
CA GLU A 145 7.86 -0.63 -13.92
C GLU A 145 7.06 -0.24 -12.67
N ALA A 146 5.73 -0.10 -12.85
CA ALA A 146 4.79 -0.03 -11.75
C ALA A 146 4.63 -1.41 -11.06
N CYS A 147 4.35 -1.44 -9.76
CA CYS A 147 3.98 -2.67 -9.08
C CYS A 147 2.70 -3.24 -9.67
N ARG A 148 2.73 -4.47 -10.15
CA ARG A 148 1.57 -5.23 -10.60
C ARG A 148 1.25 -6.30 -9.58
N TYR A 149 0.00 -6.37 -9.15
CA TYR A 149 -0.55 -7.46 -8.34
C TYR A 149 -1.67 -8.10 -9.14
N ASN A 150 -1.55 -9.40 -9.34
CA ASN A 150 -2.57 -10.24 -9.99
C ASN A 150 -3.49 -10.85 -8.95
#